data_a4373b6e66f92095e0bfe2b9d73ddd6f
#
_entry.id   a4373b6e66f92095e0bfe2b9d73ddd6f
#
_cell.length_a   1.000
_cell.length_b   1.000
_cell.length_c   1.000
_cell.angle_alpha   90.00
_cell.angle_beta   90.00
_cell.angle_gamma   90.00
#
_symmetry.space_group_name_H-M   'P 1'
#
loop_
_entity.id
_entity.type
_entity.pdbx_description
1 polymer ?
#
loop_
_entity_poly.entity_id
_entity_poly.type
_entity_poly.pdbx_seq_one_letter_code
_entity_poly.pdbx_strand_id
1 'polypeptide(L)'
;EIVEKAMTCIENGDVEELGHLMTVAQQNFDRKVAPSCPEELNSPVLHSVLNDPHIQTWIYGCKGVGSQGDGTVQFLARDEESREKLIRYLEEERGMEAFTLTLKPQQKVRKAVIPVAGFGTRLCPATKAIKKDFLPVLDRDGMFKPVIMVLLEELIASGIQEICLVIGEDEKPVYDAFFARMS
;
A
#
# COMPACT_ATOMS: atom_id res chain seq x y z
N GLU A 1 4.62 -7.80 -13.75
CA GLU A 1 3.65 -8.53 -14.60
C GLU A 1 2.38 -8.95 -13.85
N ILE A 2 2.43 -9.76 -12.74
CA ILE A 2 1.22 -10.13 -11.98
C ILE A 2 0.55 -8.89 -11.37
N VAL A 3 1.32 -8.00 -10.76
CA VAL A 3 0.80 -6.77 -10.12
C VAL A 3 0.14 -5.85 -11.14
N GLU A 4 0.73 -5.65 -12.29
CA GLU A 4 0.17 -4.84 -13.38
C GLU A 4 -1.17 -5.40 -13.88
N LYS A 5 -1.24 -6.72 -14.09
CA LYS A 5 -2.49 -7.40 -14.44
C LYS A 5 -3.55 -7.25 -13.35
N ALA A 6 -3.18 -7.42 -12.09
CA ALA A 6 -4.10 -7.25 -10.96
C ALA A 6 -4.65 -5.81 -10.89
N MET A 7 -3.84 -4.79 -11.16
CA MET A 7 -4.31 -3.40 -11.24
C MET A 7 -5.34 -3.24 -12.36
N THR A 8 -5.09 -3.79 -13.53
CA THR A 8 -6.04 -3.77 -14.66
C THR A 8 -7.34 -4.49 -14.31
N CYS A 9 -7.28 -5.63 -13.60
CA CYS A 9 -8.48 -6.34 -13.13
C CYS A 9 -9.31 -5.47 -12.17
N ILE A 10 -8.65 -4.77 -11.23
CA ILE A 10 -9.32 -3.86 -10.30
C ILE A 10 -10.00 -2.70 -11.05
N GLU A 11 -9.32 -2.10 -12.03
CA GLU A 11 -9.86 -1.00 -12.84
C GLU A 11 -11.08 -1.43 -13.67
N ASN A 12 -11.05 -2.64 -14.19
CA ASN A 12 -12.11 -3.21 -15.04
C ASN A 12 -13.23 -3.91 -14.25
N GLY A 13 -13.05 -4.12 -12.93
CA GLY A 13 -13.97 -4.88 -12.11
C GLY A 13 -13.93 -6.39 -12.37
N ASP A 14 -12.85 -6.92 -12.93
CA ASP A 14 -12.68 -8.35 -13.20
C ASP A 14 -12.21 -9.08 -11.93
N VAL A 15 -13.19 -9.40 -11.09
CA VAL A 15 -12.93 -10.02 -9.77
C VAL A 15 -12.50 -11.48 -9.88
N GLU A 16 -12.94 -12.18 -10.91
CA GLU A 16 -12.59 -13.59 -11.12
C GLU A 16 -11.11 -13.73 -11.48
N GLU A 17 -10.64 -12.97 -12.48
CA GLU A 17 -9.23 -12.96 -12.86
C GLU A 17 -8.34 -12.43 -11.73
N LEU A 18 -8.81 -11.42 -10.97
CA LEU A 18 -8.09 -10.94 -9.79
C LEU A 18 -7.88 -12.06 -8.76
N GLY A 19 -8.91 -12.85 -8.47
CA GLY A 19 -8.81 -14.01 -7.59
C GLY A 19 -7.83 -15.07 -8.10
N HIS A 20 -7.88 -15.36 -9.40
CA HIS A 20 -6.92 -16.24 -10.04
C HIS A 20 -5.48 -15.73 -9.88
N LEU A 21 -5.23 -14.45 -10.13
CA LEU A 21 -3.90 -13.84 -9.96
C LEU A 21 -3.41 -13.88 -8.51
N MET A 22 -4.29 -13.76 -7.52
CA MET A 22 -3.94 -13.93 -6.11
C MET A 22 -3.41 -15.35 -5.86
N THR A 23 -4.09 -16.36 -6.35
CA THR A 23 -3.70 -17.77 -6.22
C THR A 23 -2.38 -18.05 -6.94
N VAL A 24 -2.20 -17.52 -8.15
CA VAL A 24 -0.92 -17.63 -8.92
C VAL A 24 0.22 -16.96 -8.18
N ALA A 25 -0.03 -15.81 -7.54
CA ALA A 25 0.98 -15.13 -6.73
C ALA A 25 1.42 -15.98 -5.53
N GLN A 26 0.47 -16.66 -4.85
CA GLN A 26 0.77 -17.61 -3.78
C GLN A 26 1.63 -18.77 -4.27
N GLN A 27 1.23 -19.42 -5.35
CA GLN A 27 1.98 -20.54 -5.93
C GLN A 27 3.41 -20.15 -6.34
N ASN A 28 3.59 -18.92 -6.84
CA ASN A 28 4.91 -18.41 -7.16
C ASN A 28 5.76 -18.17 -5.91
N PHE A 29 5.16 -17.68 -4.82
CA PHE A 29 5.82 -17.51 -3.55
C PHE A 29 6.28 -18.86 -2.99
N ASP A 30 5.38 -19.83 -2.93
CA ASP A 30 5.66 -21.18 -2.41
C ASP A 30 6.79 -21.87 -3.18
N ARG A 31 6.80 -21.70 -4.50
CA ARG A 31 7.80 -22.36 -5.36
C ARG A 31 9.15 -21.65 -5.38
N LYS A 32 9.17 -20.31 -5.30
CA LYS A 32 10.39 -19.52 -5.57
C LYS A 32 10.99 -18.87 -4.33
N VAL A 33 10.17 -18.56 -3.32
CA VAL A 33 10.59 -17.79 -2.14
C VAL A 33 10.64 -18.69 -0.90
N ALA A 34 9.58 -19.44 -0.62
CA ALA A 34 9.52 -20.29 0.56
C ALA A 34 10.71 -21.27 0.70
N PRO A 35 11.26 -21.86 -0.38
CA PRO A 35 12.42 -22.73 -0.28
C PRO A 35 13.72 -22.04 0.17
N SER A 36 13.78 -20.71 0.13
CA SER A 36 14.98 -19.97 0.56
C SER A 36 15.12 -19.90 2.10
N CYS A 37 14.02 -20.02 2.84
CA CYS A 37 13.99 -20.04 4.30
C CYS A 37 12.81 -20.89 4.79
N PRO A 38 12.86 -22.24 4.66
CA PRO A 38 11.73 -23.11 4.98
C PRO A 38 11.31 -23.04 6.45
N GLU A 39 12.26 -22.78 7.35
CA GLU A 39 12.01 -22.72 8.79
C GLU A 39 11.07 -21.59 9.18
N GLU A 40 11.12 -20.47 8.45
CA GLU A 40 10.26 -19.29 8.71
C GLU A 40 9.07 -19.20 7.74
N LEU A 41 9.21 -19.72 6.53
CA LEU A 41 8.23 -19.57 5.46
C LEU A 41 7.37 -20.81 5.23
N ASN A 42 7.64 -21.90 5.95
CA ASN A 42 6.78 -23.07 5.94
C ASN A 42 5.57 -22.80 6.84
N SER A 43 4.50 -22.33 6.26
CA SER A 43 3.28 -21.85 6.93
C SER A 43 2.18 -22.92 6.91
N PRO A 44 2.22 -23.96 7.79
CA PRO A 44 1.30 -25.10 7.72
C PRO A 44 -0.15 -24.69 8.01
N VAL A 45 -0.38 -23.74 8.92
CA VAL A 45 -1.73 -23.27 9.25
C VAL A 45 -2.31 -22.49 8.06
N LEU A 46 -1.52 -21.58 7.48
CA LEU A 46 -1.89 -20.84 6.28
C LEU A 46 -2.26 -21.80 5.14
N HIS A 47 -1.40 -22.78 4.82
CA HIS A 47 -1.66 -23.73 3.75
C HIS A 47 -2.85 -24.65 4.02
N SER A 48 -3.18 -24.91 5.29
CA SER A 48 -4.36 -25.69 5.65
C SER A 48 -5.67 -25.01 5.26
N VAL A 49 -5.72 -23.66 5.24
CA VAL A 49 -6.89 -22.91 4.81
C VAL A 49 -6.83 -22.52 3.33
N LEU A 50 -5.64 -22.25 2.78
CA LEU A 50 -5.47 -22.01 1.35
C LEU A 50 -5.89 -23.20 0.49
N ASN A 51 -5.69 -24.43 0.99
CA ASN A 51 -5.99 -25.67 0.27
C ASN A 51 -7.29 -26.35 0.74
N ASP A 52 -8.09 -25.69 1.58
CA ASP A 52 -9.33 -26.26 2.10
C ASP A 52 -10.40 -26.36 0.98
N PRO A 53 -10.92 -27.57 0.68
CA PRO A 53 -11.89 -27.74 -0.41
C PRO A 53 -13.21 -27.00 -0.20
N HIS A 54 -13.66 -26.81 1.04
CA HIS A 54 -14.87 -26.04 1.35
C HIS A 54 -14.65 -24.57 1.03
N ILE A 55 -13.54 -23.99 1.46
CA ILE A 55 -13.17 -22.59 1.20
C ILE A 55 -13.11 -22.33 -0.30
N GLN A 56 -12.51 -23.23 -1.07
CA GLN A 56 -12.37 -23.09 -2.52
C GLN A 56 -13.73 -22.95 -3.26
N THR A 57 -14.81 -23.46 -2.70
CA THR A 57 -16.15 -23.31 -3.31
C THR A 57 -16.71 -21.90 -3.17
N TRP A 58 -16.25 -21.12 -2.19
CA TRP A 58 -16.79 -19.80 -1.85
C TRP A 58 -15.94 -18.63 -2.36
N ILE A 59 -14.76 -18.91 -2.93
CA ILE A 59 -13.81 -17.87 -3.34
C ILE A 59 -13.48 -17.92 -4.82
N TYR A 60 -13.02 -16.80 -5.35
CA TYR A 60 -12.32 -16.73 -6.64
C TYR A 60 -10.83 -17.01 -6.49
N GLY A 61 -10.24 -16.68 -5.34
CA GLY A 61 -8.85 -16.93 -5.05
C GLY A 61 -8.42 -16.46 -3.68
N CYS A 62 -7.19 -16.82 -3.32
CA CYS A 62 -6.63 -16.55 -2.00
C CYS A 62 -5.11 -16.43 -2.05
N LYS A 63 -4.54 -15.78 -1.04
CA LYS A 63 -3.09 -15.69 -0.84
C LYS A 63 -2.74 -15.30 0.59
N GLY A 64 -1.56 -15.69 1.04
CA GLY A 64 -0.97 -15.16 2.27
C GLY A 64 -0.55 -13.69 2.14
N VAL A 65 -0.43 -13.02 3.27
CA VAL A 65 -0.06 -11.60 3.37
C VAL A 65 1.30 -11.43 4.04
N GLY A 66 2.08 -10.49 3.55
CA GLY A 66 3.40 -10.18 4.09
C GLY A 66 4.40 -11.31 3.88
N SER A 67 5.16 -11.64 4.92
CA SER A 67 6.14 -12.75 4.93
C SER A 67 5.49 -14.13 4.94
N GLN A 68 4.20 -14.19 5.15
CA GLN A 68 3.35 -15.41 5.15
C GLN A 68 3.56 -16.41 6.29
N GLY A 69 4.50 -16.25 7.22
CA GLY A 69 4.78 -17.16 8.31
C GLY A 69 3.59 -17.42 9.27
N ASP A 70 2.60 -18.21 8.84
CA ASP A 70 1.34 -18.51 9.57
C ASP A 70 0.60 -17.25 10.13
N GLY A 71 0.76 -16.12 9.42
CA GLY A 71 0.17 -14.86 9.81
C GLY A 71 -1.25 -14.67 9.27
N THR A 72 -1.40 -13.77 8.29
CA THR A 72 -2.70 -13.37 7.74
C THR A 72 -2.91 -13.95 6.35
N VAL A 73 -4.15 -14.32 6.02
CA VAL A 73 -4.56 -14.75 4.69
C VAL A 73 -5.64 -13.81 4.14
N GLN A 74 -5.63 -13.60 2.85
CA GLN A 74 -6.67 -12.88 2.12
C GLN A 74 -7.43 -13.83 1.22
N PHE A 75 -8.75 -13.73 1.26
CA PHE A 75 -9.67 -14.44 0.38
C PHE A 75 -10.50 -13.44 -0.41
N LEU A 76 -10.72 -13.72 -1.67
CA LEU A 76 -11.65 -12.96 -2.52
C LEU A 76 -12.91 -13.80 -2.69
N ALA A 77 -13.93 -13.51 -1.91
CA ALA A 77 -15.21 -14.23 -1.94
C ALA A 77 -15.97 -13.97 -3.24
N ARG A 78 -16.75 -14.96 -3.70
CA ARG A 78 -17.53 -14.87 -4.94
C ARG A 78 -18.69 -13.88 -4.84
N ASP A 79 -19.34 -13.85 -3.69
CA ASP A 79 -20.47 -13.00 -3.38
C ASP A 79 -20.60 -12.79 -1.86
N GLU A 80 -21.62 -12.05 -1.45
CA GLU A 80 -21.85 -11.75 -0.04
C GLU A 80 -22.21 -13.00 0.78
N GLU A 81 -23.03 -13.90 0.23
CA GLU A 81 -23.40 -15.13 0.88
C GLU A 81 -22.19 -16.05 1.10
N SER A 82 -21.36 -16.18 0.08
CA SER A 82 -20.10 -16.94 0.15
C SER A 82 -19.15 -16.34 1.19
N ARG A 83 -19.06 -15.00 1.28
CA ARG A 83 -18.26 -14.30 2.28
C ARG A 83 -18.74 -14.61 3.70
N GLU A 84 -20.06 -14.57 3.95
CA GLU A 84 -20.62 -14.87 5.25
C GLU A 84 -20.41 -16.32 5.65
N LYS A 85 -20.54 -17.27 4.73
CA LYS A 85 -20.23 -18.69 4.96
C LYS A 85 -18.76 -18.90 5.29
N LEU A 86 -17.88 -18.22 4.55
CA LEU A 86 -16.45 -18.28 4.77
C LEU A 86 -16.06 -17.75 6.16
N ILE A 87 -16.57 -16.57 6.54
CA ILE A 87 -16.31 -15.98 7.86
C ILE A 87 -16.75 -16.94 8.97
N ARG A 88 -17.99 -17.41 8.91
CA ARG A 88 -18.52 -18.36 9.91
C ARG A 88 -17.68 -19.61 9.99
N TYR A 89 -17.32 -20.21 8.88
CA TYR A 89 -16.47 -21.40 8.82
C TYR A 89 -15.09 -21.18 9.45
N LEU A 90 -14.46 -20.04 9.15
CA LEU A 90 -13.15 -19.69 9.72
C LEU A 90 -13.23 -19.47 11.22
N GLU A 91 -14.27 -18.82 11.72
CA GLU A 91 -14.43 -18.54 13.15
C GLU A 91 -14.86 -19.77 13.96
N GLU A 92 -15.91 -20.48 13.49
CA GLU A 92 -16.51 -21.60 14.24
C GLU A 92 -15.74 -22.92 14.09
N GLU A 93 -15.24 -23.23 12.89
CA GLU A 93 -14.63 -24.53 12.60
C GLU A 93 -13.09 -24.47 12.62
N ARG A 94 -12.51 -23.31 12.36
CA ARG A 94 -11.05 -23.15 12.29
C ARG A 94 -10.47 -22.32 13.44
N GLY A 95 -11.32 -21.69 14.26
CA GLY A 95 -10.91 -20.87 15.41
C GLY A 95 -10.07 -19.65 15.02
N MET A 96 -10.30 -19.11 13.83
CA MET A 96 -9.59 -17.97 13.28
C MET A 96 -10.44 -16.71 13.39
N GLU A 97 -9.81 -15.56 13.58
CA GLU A 97 -10.49 -14.27 13.52
C GLU A 97 -10.58 -13.79 12.09
N ALA A 98 -11.77 -13.37 11.64
CA ALA A 98 -12.02 -12.94 10.27
C ALA A 98 -12.52 -11.49 10.18
N PHE A 99 -11.97 -10.72 9.25
CA PHE A 99 -12.34 -9.32 9.01
C PHE A 99 -12.84 -9.13 7.57
N THR A 100 -13.93 -8.41 7.44
CA THR A 100 -14.40 -7.99 6.12
C THR A 100 -13.63 -6.75 5.65
N LEU A 101 -13.00 -6.86 4.47
CA LEU A 101 -12.45 -5.72 3.75
C LEU A 101 -13.29 -5.43 2.52
N THR A 102 -13.88 -4.26 2.43
CA THR A 102 -14.61 -3.82 1.25
C THR A 102 -13.71 -2.91 0.42
N LEU A 103 -13.37 -3.35 -0.79
CA LEU A 103 -12.69 -2.52 -1.78
C LEU A 103 -13.76 -1.62 -2.43
N LYS A 104 -13.70 -0.33 -2.14
CA LYS A 104 -14.52 0.67 -2.84
C LYS A 104 -13.75 1.15 -4.07
N PRO A 105 -14.45 1.48 -5.18
CA PRO A 105 -13.81 2.18 -6.30
C PRO A 105 -13.08 3.40 -5.75
N GLN A 106 -11.80 3.52 -6.03
CA GLN A 106 -10.99 4.59 -5.51
C GLN A 106 -11.53 5.92 -6.05
N GLN A 107 -12.15 6.72 -5.20
CA GLN A 107 -12.25 8.14 -5.50
C GLN A 107 -10.83 8.65 -5.63
N LYS A 108 -10.47 9.19 -6.80
CA LYS A 108 -9.14 9.76 -7.02
C LYS A 108 -8.87 10.75 -5.90
N VAL A 109 -7.87 10.44 -5.06
CA VAL A 109 -7.42 11.37 -4.03
C VAL A 109 -6.94 12.63 -4.74
N ARG A 110 -7.55 13.77 -4.43
CA ARG A 110 -7.25 15.06 -5.08
C ARG A 110 -6.64 16.07 -4.12
N LYS A 111 -6.63 15.76 -2.83
CA LYS A 111 -6.13 16.65 -1.79
C LYS A 111 -5.09 15.93 -0.95
N ALA A 112 -4.01 16.62 -0.64
CA ALA A 112 -2.94 16.13 0.21
C ALA A 112 -2.69 17.09 1.38
N VAL A 113 -2.35 16.55 2.54
CA VAL A 113 -1.88 17.32 3.69
C VAL A 113 -0.45 16.89 3.99
N ILE A 114 0.46 17.85 4.00
CA ILE A 114 1.90 17.59 4.21
C ILE A 114 2.35 18.31 5.49
N PRO A 115 2.71 17.57 6.55
CA PRO A 115 3.29 18.16 7.75
C PRO A 115 4.78 18.50 7.51
N VAL A 116 5.09 19.79 7.48
CA VAL A 116 6.45 20.32 7.27
C VAL A 116 6.96 21.18 8.45
N ALA A 117 6.26 21.17 9.58
CA ALA A 117 6.63 21.91 10.79
C ALA A 117 7.82 21.34 11.59
N GLY A 118 8.43 20.25 11.13
CA GLY A 118 9.50 19.56 11.89
C GLY A 118 10.85 20.29 11.83
N PHE A 119 11.58 20.33 12.95
CA PHE A 119 12.87 21.02 13.09
C PHE A 119 14.04 20.37 12.33
N GLY A 120 13.90 19.14 11.82
CA GLY A 120 14.98 18.47 11.08
C GLY A 120 16.21 18.13 11.93
N THR A 121 16.05 17.84 13.20
CA THR A 121 17.15 17.63 14.16
C THR A 121 18.16 16.56 13.76
N ARG A 122 17.72 15.53 13.02
CA ARG A 122 18.60 14.47 12.51
C ARG A 122 19.58 14.94 11.42
N LEU A 123 19.32 16.08 10.79
CA LEU A 123 20.16 16.69 9.76
C LEU A 123 20.98 17.87 10.29
N CYS A 124 21.09 18.01 11.61
CA CYS A 124 21.92 19.01 12.24
C CYS A 124 23.42 18.70 11.93
N PRO A 125 24.28 19.72 11.64
CA PRO A 125 24.03 21.15 11.81
C PRO A 125 23.42 21.87 10.60
N ALA A 126 23.25 21.22 9.44
CA ALA A 126 22.73 21.86 8.22
C ALA A 126 21.39 22.54 8.46
N THR A 127 20.50 21.90 9.22
CA THR A 127 19.16 22.41 9.53
C THR A 127 19.11 23.56 10.54
N LYS A 128 20.27 23.97 11.08
CA LYS A 128 20.38 25.23 11.83
C LYS A 128 20.38 26.45 10.91
N ALA A 129 20.87 26.31 9.69
CA ALA A 129 20.98 27.38 8.74
C ALA A 129 19.85 27.37 7.69
N ILE A 130 19.45 26.17 7.27
CA ILE A 130 18.44 25.99 6.22
C ILE A 130 17.39 24.99 6.71
N LYS A 131 16.12 25.36 6.60
CA LYS A 131 15.03 24.44 6.92
C LYS A 131 15.13 23.18 6.05
N LYS A 132 14.91 21.99 6.64
CA LYS A 132 15.08 20.70 5.97
C LYS A 132 14.34 20.60 4.62
N ASP A 133 13.17 21.23 4.54
CA ASP A 133 12.28 21.15 3.36
C ASP A 133 12.86 21.94 2.18
N PHE A 134 13.75 22.88 2.43
CA PHE A 134 14.47 23.67 1.42
C PHE A 134 15.89 23.18 1.13
N LEU A 135 16.34 22.10 1.78
CA LEU A 135 17.63 21.51 1.44
C LEU A 135 17.61 21.03 -0.01
N PRO A 136 18.66 21.38 -0.79
CA PRO A 136 18.73 20.95 -2.18
C PRO A 136 19.08 19.47 -2.27
N VAL A 137 18.37 18.74 -3.12
CA VAL A 137 18.66 17.36 -3.48
C VAL A 137 18.81 17.26 -5.00
N LEU A 138 19.64 16.35 -5.45
CA LEU A 138 19.77 16.04 -6.88
C LEU A 138 18.58 15.16 -7.28
N ASP A 139 17.73 15.68 -8.16
CA ASP A 139 16.59 14.98 -8.69
C ASP A 139 16.97 14.10 -9.91
N ARG A 140 16.05 13.22 -10.33
CA ARG A 140 16.23 12.28 -11.45
C ARG A 140 16.49 12.96 -12.80
N ASP A 141 16.02 14.19 -12.95
CA ASP A 141 16.27 15.03 -14.12
C ASP A 141 17.66 15.69 -14.14
N GLY A 142 18.49 15.45 -13.11
CA GLY A 142 19.82 16.02 -12.96
C GLY A 142 19.84 17.44 -12.38
N MET A 143 18.70 17.98 -11.98
CA MET A 143 18.59 19.32 -11.39
C MET A 143 18.64 19.26 -9.86
N PHE A 144 19.26 20.29 -9.25
CA PHE A 144 19.17 20.50 -7.81
C PHE A 144 17.85 21.20 -7.48
N LYS A 145 16.99 20.50 -6.74
CA LYS A 145 15.69 21.03 -6.31
C LYS A 145 15.56 20.98 -4.79
N PRO A 146 14.87 21.92 -4.15
CA PRO A 146 14.46 21.77 -2.74
C PRO A 146 13.64 20.50 -2.55
N VAL A 147 13.82 19.80 -1.43
CA VAL A 147 13.07 18.56 -1.09
C VAL A 147 11.56 18.77 -1.26
N ILE A 148 11.04 19.91 -0.80
CA ILE A 148 9.61 20.21 -0.91
C ILE A 148 9.14 20.27 -2.37
N MET A 149 9.97 20.79 -3.27
CA MET A 149 9.62 20.91 -4.70
C MET A 149 9.49 19.53 -5.35
N VAL A 150 10.43 18.62 -5.09
CA VAL A 150 10.37 17.23 -5.56
C VAL A 150 9.09 16.55 -5.09
N LEU A 151 8.75 16.72 -3.81
CA LEU A 151 7.53 16.15 -3.22
C LEU A 151 6.25 16.74 -3.88
N LEU A 152 6.22 18.05 -4.11
CA LEU A 152 5.07 18.70 -4.77
C LEU A 152 4.91 18.23 -6.22
N GLU A 153 6.00 18.11 -6.97
CA GLU A 153 5.97 17.60 -8.35
C GLU A 153 5.44 16.16 -8.41
N GLU A 154 5.84 15.28 -7.47
CA GLU A 154 5.33 13.91 -7.38
C GLU A 154 3.83 13.87 -7.07
N LEU A 155 3.35 14.72 -6.16
CA LEU A 155 1.94 14.82 -5.83
C LEU A 155 1.11 15.31 -7.01
N ILE A 156 1.58 16.34 -7.72
CA ILE A 156 0.92 16.87 -8.93
C ILE A 156 0.87 15.79 -10.01
N ALA A 157 1.97 15.08 -10.23
CA ALA A 157 2.03 13.99 -11.20
C ALA A 157 1.07 12.83 -10.84
N SER A 158 0.80 12.63 -9.55
CA SER A 158 -0.18 11.66 -9.03
C SER A 158 -1.64 12.13 -9.15
N GLY A 159 -1.88 13.36 -9.63
CA GLY A 159 -3.22 13.92 -9.84
C GLY A 159 -3.81 14.64 -8.63
N ILE A 160 -3.00 14.98 -7.63
CA ILE A 160 -3.38 15.85 -6.52
C ILE A 160 -3.59 17.28 -7.04
N GLN A 161 -4.69 17.91 -6.64
CA GLN A 161 -5.12 19.24 -7.10
C GLN A 161 -5.01 20.31 -6.02
N GLU A 162 -5.12 19.90 -4.76
CA GLU A 162 -5.03 20.79 -3.60
C GLU A 162 -4.02 20.21 -2.61
N ILE A 163 -3.10 21.05 -2.16
CA ILE A 163 -2.07 20.67 -1.19
C ILE A 163 -2.15 21.65 -0.01
N CYS A 164 -2.32 21.10 1.19
CA CYS A 164 -2.26 21.82 2.44
C CYS A 164 -0.91 21.54 3.12
N LEU A 165 -0.11 22.58 3.36
CA LEU A 165 1.12 22.47 4.13
C LEU A 165 0.84 22.82 5.60
N VAL A 166 1.15 21.92 6.52
CA VAL A 166 1.11 22.21 7.97
C VAL A 166 2.50 22.70 8.38
N ILE A 167 2.62 24.00 8.60
CA ILE A 167 3.87 24.71 8.90
C ILE A 167 3.90 25.17 10.37
N GLY A 168 5.05 25.56 10.86
CA GLY A 168 5.19 26.24 12.16
C GLY A 168 4.62 27.67 12.09
N GLU A 169 4.24 28.20 13.26
CA GLU A 169 3.56 29.51 13.38
C GLU A 169 4.33 30.66 12.72
N ASP A 170 5.66 30.69 12.88
CA ASP A 170 6.55 31.74 12.36
C ASP A 170 7.11 31.45 10.95
N GLU A 171 6.71 30.34 10.32
CA GLU A 171 7.32 29.86 9.08
C GLU A 171 6.61 30.35 7.81
N LYS A 172 5.41 30.87 7.94
CA LYS A 172 4.59 31.32 6.80
C LYS A 172 5.31 32.27 5.83
N PRO A 173 6.07 33.29 6.29
CA PRO A 173 6.76 34.20 5.38
C PRO A 173 7.81 33.51 4.48
N VAL A 174 8.44 32.44 4.99
CA VAL A 174 9.46 31.69 4.22
C VAL A 174 8.80 30.91 3.08
N TYR A 175 7.66 30.26 3.36
CA TYR A 175 6.90 29.55 2.32
C TYR A 175 6.25 30.50 1.33
N ASP A 176 5.69 31.62 1.78
CA ASP A 176 5.13 32.66 0.90
C ASP A 176 6.21 33.20 -0.08
N ALA A 177 7.41 33.49 0.42
CA ALA A 177 8.52 33.94 -0.39
C ALA A 177 9.00 32.88 -1.40
N PHE A 178 8.97 31.61 -1.01
CA PHE A 178 9.32 30.49 -1.89
C PHE A 178 8.32 30.35 -3.04
N PHE A 179 7.03 30.32 -2.73
CA PHE A 179 5.99 30.14 -3.75
C PHE A 179 5.83 31.38 -4.65
N ALA A 180 6.03 32.60 -4.14
CA ALA A 180 5.98 33.81 -4.95
C ALA A 180 7.06 33.87 -6.06
N ARG A 181 8.12 33.07 -5.94
CA ARG A 181 9.18 32.97 -6.96
C ARG A 181 8.92 31.89 -8.00
N MET A 182 7.90 31.08 -7.80
CA MET A 182 7.53 29.97 -8.69
C MET A 182 6.38 30.33 -9.65
N SER A 183 5.77 31.50 -9.49
CA SER A 183 4.65 32.02 -10.30
C SER A 183 5.13 32.80 -11.53
#